data_b80889e2f66aaf935d8f607652772e23
#
_entry.id   b80889e2f66aaf935d8f607652772e23
#
_cell.length_a   1.000
_cell.length_b   1.000
_cell.length_c   1.000
_cell.angle_alpha   90.00
_cell.angle_beta   90.00
_cell.angle_gamma   90.00
#
_symmetry.space_group_name_H-M   'P 1'
#
loop_
_entity.id
_entity.type
_entity.pdbx_description
1 polymer ?
#
loop_
_entity_poly.entity_id
_entity_poly.type
_entity_poly.pdbx_seq_one_letter_code
_entity_poly.pdbx_strand_id
1 'polypeptide(L)'
;MKVFAIGDLHLSGNPPTKPMDIFGPHWDNHWSRIKEDWIDHVTDEDIVFLVGDMSWALRLDEAACDLQEIASMPGKKYMIRGNHDYWWASANKMRNLMGDAITFLQGHGTAELIQTEEGPRIIAFGGTRAYLCPGDSHFTPETDQSIYDRELMRTEAALLEMNKAVDILREEITAEAKVDITKLNKADTTDSDKAYLSAIDIDNIPVRKILLLHYPPFNESNAPSGFTDLMETYNVDTCIFGHLHDQISFKRIPKEFGSTKLELVSADYLNFRLKEIM
;
A
#
# COMPACT_ATOMS: atom_id res chain seq x y z
N MET A 1 -5.11 -9.86 12.62
CA MET A 1 -4.38 -9.31 11.45
C MET A 1 -4.28 -7.81 11.60
N LYS A 2 -3.10 -7.28 11.33
CA LYS A 2 -2.80 -5.85 11.31
C LYS A 2 -2.37 -5.42 9.91
N VAL A 3 -2.36 -4.12 9.66
CA VAL A 3 -1.92 -3.51 8.41
C VAL A 3 -0.82 -2.52 8.71
N PHE A 4 0.32 -2.69 8.08
CA PHE A 4 1.49 -1.82 8.21
C PHE A 4 1.83 -1.16 6.89
N ALA A 5 2.59 -0.07 6.95
CA ALA A 5 3.10 0.62 5.76
C ALA A 5 4.49 1.21 6.01
N ILE A 6 5.29 1.23 4.94
CA ILE A 6 6.57 1.94 4.86
C ILE A 6 6.88 2.26 3.39
N GLY A 7 7.55 3.36 3.13
CA GLY A 7 8.07 3.75 1.82
C GLY A 7 9.54 4.15 1.89
N ASP A 8 10.13 4.41 0.74
CA ASP A 8 11.43 5.08 0.64
C ASP A 8 12.56 4.33 1.36
N LEU A 9 12.65 3.01 1.13
CA LEU A 9 13.70 2.18 1.72
C LEU A 9 15.08 2.48 1.13
N HIS A 10 15.11 2.87 -0.16
CA HIS A 10 16.33 3.25 -0.87
C HIS A 10 17.48 2.26 -0.72
N LEU A 11 17.19 0.97 -0.84
CA LEU A 11 18.19 -0.09 -0.82
C LEU A 11 19.09 -0.02 -2.07
N SER A 12 20.27 -0.61 -2.02
CA SER A 12 21.20 -0.57 -3.15
C SER A 12 22.15 -1.78 -3.19
N GLY A 13 21.65 -2.95 -2.83
CA GLY A 13 22.40 -4.19 -2.78
C GLY A 13 23.10 -4.45 -1.44
N ASN A 14 23.77 -5.60 -1.36
CA ASN A 14 24.52 -6.00 -0.18
C ASN A 14 25.93 -6.50 -0.59
N PRO A 15 27.03 -5.73 -0.31
CA PRO A 15 27.05 -4.43 0.36
C PRO A 15 26.40 -3.30 -0.47
N PRO A 16 25.92 -2.22 0.18
CA PRO A 16 25.28 -1.12 -0.52
C PRO A 16 26.22 -0.43 -1.53
N THR A 17 25.75 -0.24 -2.75
CA THR A 17 26.48 0.49 -3.81
C THR A 17 26.22 2.00 -3.78
N LYS A 18 25.09 2.41 -3.20
CA LYS A 18 24.67 3.80 -2.95
C LYS A 18 24.21 3.92 -1.49
N PRO A 19 25.14 3.98 -0.53
CA PRO A 19 24.77 4.03 0.88
C PRO A 19 24.05 5.34 1.21
N MET A 20 22.96 5.26 1.98
CA MET A 20 22.10 6.39 2.31
C MET A 20 22.67 7.32 3.40
N ASP A 21 23.71 6.90 4.11
CA ASP A 21 24.43 7.70 5.13
C ASP A 21 25.05 9.00 4.57
N ILE A 22 25.24 9.08 3.24
CA ILE A 22 25.62 10.33 2.57
C ILE A 22 24.60 11.47 2.77
N PHE A 23 23.33 11.15 3.05
CA PHE A 23 22.27 12.10 3.34
C PHE A 23 22.17 12.45 4.84
N GLY A 24 23.05 11.91 5.65
CA GLY A 24 23.21 12.20 7.05
C GLY A 24 23.24 10.97 7.95
N PRO A 25 23.81 11.13 9.17
CA PRO A 25 24.04 9.98 10.06
C PRO A 25 22.76 9.34 10.58
N HIS A 26 21.59 9.97 10.42
CA HIS A 26 20.30 9.37 10.78
C HIS A 26 19.96 8.17 9.88
N TRP A 27 20.53 8.08 8.66
CA TRP A 27 20.40 6.95 7.75
C TRP A 27 21.35 5.79 8.07
N ASP A 28 22.26 5.93 9.05
CA ASP A 28 23.20 4.86 9.40
C ASP A 28 22.45 3.58 9.75
N ASN A 29 22.83 2.49 9.08
CA ASN A 29 22.23 1.16 9.28
C ASN A 29 20.69 1.12 9.16
N HIS A 30 20.10 2.03 8.35
CA HIS A 30 18.65 2.18 8.24
C HIS A 30 17.93 0.87 7.93
N TRP A 31 18.43 0.06 7.00
CA TRP A 31 17.82 -1.22 6.65
C TRP A 31 17.84 -2.22 7.82
N SER A 32 18.92 -2.30 8.57
CA SER A 32 18.97 -3.17 9.76
C SER A 32 17.94 -2.75 10.81
N ARG A 33 17.77 -1.46 11.04
CA ARG A 33 16.76 -0.90 11.96
C ARG A 33 15.34 -1.21 11.51
N ILE A 34 15.06 -1.07 10.21
CA ILE A 34 13.77 -1.43 9.64
C ILE A 34 13.50 -2.93 9.80
N LYS A 35 14.49 -3.79 9.52
CA LYS A 35 14.34 -5.24 9.66
C LYS A 35 14.05 -5.65 11.11
N GLU A 36 14.75 -5.08 12.07
CA GLU A 36 14.52 -5.34 13.50
C GLU A 36 13.07 -4.99 13.89
N ASP A 37 12.62 -3.76 13.57
CA ASP A 37 11.26 -3.33 13.87
C ASP A 37 10.20 -4.18 13.14
N TRP A 38 10.48 -4.56 11.86
CA TRP A 38 9.58 -5.39 11.07
C TRP A 38 9.38 -6.77 11.67
N ILE A 39 10.49 -7.46 12.05
CA ILE A 39 10.45 -8.80 12.65
C ILE A 39 9.75 -8.76 14.03
N ASP A 40 9.94 -7.69 14.80
CA ASP A 40 9.36 -7.57 16.12
C ASP A 40 7.84 -7.32 16.12
N HIS A 41 7.29 -6.73 15.05
CA HIS A 41 5.91 -6.26 15.05
C HIS A 41 5.00 -6.93 14.02
N VAL A 42 5.54 -7.50 12.94
CA VAL A 42 4.76 -8.06 11.84
C VAL A 42 4.78 -9.58 11.86
N THR A 43 3.62 -10.19 11.71
CA THR A 43 3.44 -11.64 11.57
C THR A 43 3.19 -12.02 10.11
N ASP A 44 3.29 -13.30 9.75
CA ASP A 44 3.03 -13.79 8.38
C ASP A 44 1.59 -13.53 7.89
N GLU A 45 0.66 -13.35 8.82
CA GLU A 45 -0.76 -13.07 8.54
C GLU A 45 -1.03 -11.60 8.21
N ASP A 46 -0.15 -10.69 8.65
CA ASP A 46 -0.35 -9.25 8.52
C ASP A 46 -0.09 -8.76 7.10
N ILE A 47 -0.59 -7.57 6.80
CA ILE A 47 -0.41 -6.92 5.51
C ILE A 47 0.60 -5.79 5.64
N VAL A 48 1.52 -5.70 4.67
CA VAL A 48 2.53 -4.65 4.60
C VAL A 48 2.46 -3.94 3.25
N PHE A 49 2.17 -2.64 3.29
CA PHE A 49 2.21 -1.77 2.12
C PHE A 49 3.60 -1.17 1.93
N LEU A 50 4.15 -1.34 0.74
CA LEU A 50 5.44 -0.82 0.29
C LEU A 50 5.19 0.33 -0.69
N VAL A 51 5.41 1.56 -0.23
CA VAL A 51 4.87 2.77 -0.87
C VAL A 51 5.89 3.45 -1.80
N GLY A 52 6.63 2.63 -2.56
CA GLY A 52 7.58 3.10 -3.57
C GLY A 52 8.97 3.45 -3.03
N ASP A 53 9.90 3.64 -3.96
CA ASP A 53 11.31 3.93 -3.73
C ASP A 53 12.02 2.87 -2.88
N MET A 54 11.85 1.60 -3.32
CA MET A 54 12.42 0.46 -2.59
C MET A 54 13.90 0.28 -2.87
N SER A 55 14.35 0.50 -4.11
CA SER A 55 15.75 0.26 -4.49
C SER A 55 16.27 1.30 -5.49
N TRP A 56 17.53 1.71 -5.31
CA TRP A 56 18.27 2.55 -6.24
C TRP A 56 18.73 1.85 -7.52
N ALA A 57 18.44 0.57 -7.69
CA ALA A 57 18.80 -0.16 -8.89
C ALA A 57 18.19 0.47 -10.16
N LEU A 58 18.89 0.36 -11.28
CA LEU A 58 18.41 0.85 -12.56
C LEU A 58 17.69 -0.24 -13.36
N ARG A 59 17.98 -1.51 -13.04
CA ARG A 59 17.46 -2.67 -13.77
C ARG A 59 16.92 -3.70 -12.81
N LEU A 60 15.96 -4.51 -13.27
CA LEU A 60 15.30 -5.50 -12.44
C LEU A 60 16.23 -6.59 -11.89
N ASP A 61 17.21 -7.01 -12.68
CA ASP A 61 18.24 -7.97 -12.26
C ASP A 61 19.15 -7.41 -11.14
N GLU A 62 19.40 -6.11 -11.14
CA GLU A 62 20.15 -5.43 -10.08
C GLU A 62 19.32 -5.27 -8.80
N ALA A 63 17.99 -4.99 -8.94
CA ALA A 63 17.08 -4.88 -7.81
C ALA A 63 16.77 -6.22 -7.13
N ALA A 64 17.07 -7.34 -7.79
CA ALA A 64 16.68 -8.67 -7.31
C ALA A 64 17.15 -8.97 -5.88
N CYS A 65 18.37 -8.56 -5.51
CA CYS A 65 18.90 -8.75 -4.17
C CYS A 65 18.06 -8.01 -3.12
N ASP A 66 17.76 -6.74 -3.36
CA ASP A 66 16.97 -5.90 -2.45
C ASP A 66 15.53 -6.42 -2.32
N LEU A 67 14.91 -6.78 -3.46
CA LEU A 67 13.55 -7.33 -3.47
C LEU A 67 13.46 -8.68 -2.76
N GLN A 68 14.48 -9.53 -2.86
CA GLN A 68 14.55 -10.80 -2.15
C GLN A 68 14.69 -10.61 -0.64
N GLU A 69 15.49 -9.63 -0.19
CA GLU A 69 15.56 -9.28 1.23
C GLU A 69 14.21 -8.80 1.75
N ILE A 70 13.51 -7.91 1.03
CA ILE A 70 12.16 -7.45 1.38
C ILE A 70 11.18 -8.64 1.39
N ALA A 71 11.23 -9.50 0.39
CA ALA A 71 10.35 -10.67 0.28
C ALA A 71 10.52 -11.65 1.44
N SER A 72 11.74 -11.76 2.01
CA SER A 72 12.03 -12.63 3.15
C SER A 72 11.44 -12.15 4.48
N MET A 73 11.00 -10.90 4.56
CA MET A 73 10.35 -10.35 5.75
C MET A 73 8.94 -10.92 5.93
N PRO A 74 8.42 -11.04 7.18
CA PRO A 74 7.08 -11.55 7.42
C PRO A 74 5.97 -10.66 6.83
N GLY A 75 4.78 -11.20 6.68
CA GLY A 75 3.57 -10.53 6.20
C GLY A 75 3.35 -10.62 4.69
N LYS A 76 2.13 -10.38 4.24
CA LYS A 76 1.73 -10.26 2.83
C LYS A 76 2.12 -8.88 2.31
N LYS A 77 2.99 -8.82 1.32
CA LYS A 77 3.55 -7.57 0.80
C LYS A 77 2.86 -7.11 -0.47
N TYR A 78 2.38 -5.85 -0.46
CA TYR A 78 1.78 -5.16 -1.59
C TYR A 78 2.59 -3.90 -1.89
N MET A 79 3.08 -3.77 -3.12
CA MET A 79 4.03 -2.74 -3.51
C MET A 79 3.51 -1.88 -4.66
N ILE A 80 3.60 -0.57 -4.50
CA ILE A 80 3.48 0.38 -5.59
C ILE A 80 4.88 0.88 -6.01
N ARG A 81 4.97 1.45 -7.21
CA ARG A 81 6.20 2.02 -7.74
C ARG A 81 6.46 3.41 -7.16
N GLY A 82 7.74 3.73 -6.85
CA GLY A 82 8.22 5.08 -6.61
C GLY A 82 8.86 5.73 -7.85
N ASN A 83 9.36 6.94 -7.68
CA ASN A 83 10.00 7.66 -8.79
C ASN A 83 11.46 7.20 -9.04
N HIS A 84 12.13 6.67 -8.03
CA HIS A 84 13.47 6.10 -8.15
C HIS A 84 13.48 4.60 -8.44
N ASP A 85 12.32 3.94 -8.48
CA ASP A 85 12.23 2.53 -8.89
C ASP A 85 12.36 2.39 -10.42
N TYR A 86 13.53 2.75 -10.96
CA TYR A 86 13.82 2.65 -12.40
C TYR A 86 13.84 1.21 -12.90
N TRP A 87 14.13 0.26 -12.00
CA TRP A 87 14.13 -1.18 -12.22
C TRP A 87 12.73 -1.74 -12.51
N TRP A 88 11.67 -1.00 -12.21
CA TRP A 88 10.29 -1.46 -12.38
C TRP A 88 10.01 -1.89 -13.81
N ALA A 89 9.67 -3.16 -13.99
CA ALA A 89 9.47 -3.80 -15.28
C ALA A 89 7.99 -4.17 -15.51
N SER A 90 7.70 -4.95 -16.55
CA SER A 90 6.35 -5.46 -16.77
C SER A 90 5.96 -6.45 -15.65
N ALA A 91 4.64 -6.50 -15.35
CA ALA A 91 4.09 -7.37 -14.32
C ALA A 91 4.55 -8.84 -14.47
N ASN A 92 4.61 -9.36 -15.72
CA ASN A 92 5.09 -10.72 -15.97
C ASN A 92 6.56 -10.92 -15.58
N LYS A 93 7.44 -9.94 -15.87
CA LYS A 93 8.85 -10.03 -15.49
C LYS A 93 9.03 -9.98 -13.97
N MET A 94 8.30 -9.11 -13.29
CA MET A 94 8.34 -8.99 -11.83
C MET A 94 7.77 -10.25 -11.16
N ARG A 95 6.66 -10.79 -11.67
CA ARG A 95 6.09 -12.04 -11.16
C ARG A 95 7.03 -13.23 -11.39
N ASN A 96 7.71 -13.31 -12.53
CA ASN A 96 8.69 -14.37 -12.78
C ASN A 96 9.88 -14.30 -11.83
N LEU A 97 10.27 -13.10 -11.35
CA LEU A 97 11.36 -12.93 -10.40
C LEU A 97 10.92 -13.24 -8.97
N MET A 98 9.76 -12.74 -8.55
CA MET A 98 9.34 -12.72 -7.14
C MET A 98 8.25 -13.75 -6.80
N GLY A 99 7.64 -14.38 -7.81
CA GLY A 99 6.46 -15.23 -7.58
C GLY A 99 5.34 -14.44 -6.90
N ASP A 100 4.79 -15.04 -5.84
CA ASP A 100 3.73 -14.45 -5.02
C ASP A 100 4.26 -13.76 -3.76
N ALA A 101 5.60 -13.67 -3.59
CA ALA A 101 6.20 -13.10 -2.39
C ALA A 101 5.95 -11.58 -2.24
N ILE A 102 5.74 -10.88 -3.37
CA ILE A 102 5.35 -9.46 -3.43
C ILE A 102 4.30 -9.30 -4.52
N THR A 103 3.16 -8.70 -4.18
CA THR A 103 2.12 -8.29 -5.13
C THR A 103 2.34 -6.85 -5.57
N PHE A 104 2.46 -6.61 -6.88
CA PHE A 104 2.73 -5.30 -7.45
C PHE A 104 1.43 -4.64 -7.94
N LEU A 105 1.12 -3.42 -7.43
CA LEU A 105 -0.19 -2.77 -7.57
C LEU A 105 -0.19 -1.48 -8.42
N GLN A 106 0.77 -1.29 -9.33
CA GLN A 106 0.86 -0.03 -10.10
C GLN A 106 -0.36 0.18 -11.04
N GLY A 107 -1.32 0.99 -10.59
CA GLY A 107 -2.59 1.25 -11.29
C GLY A 107 -3.62 0.15 -11.12
N HIS A 108 -3.46 -0.70 -10.11
CA HIS A 108 -4.36 -1.80 -9.76
C HIS A 108 -4.86 -1.70 -8.34
N GLY A 109 -6.02 -2.28 -8.08
CA GLY A 109 -6.64 -2.39 -6.78
C GLY A 109 -7.13 -3.79 -6.48
N THR A 110 -7.24 -4.11 -5.19
CA THR A 110 -7.73 -5.39 -4.68
C THR A 110 -8.47 -5.20 -3.36
N ALA A 111 -9.00 -6.27 -2.79
CA ALA A 111 -9.59 -6.29 -1.46
C ALA A 111 -9.23 -7.58 -0.73
N GLU A 112 -9.12 -7.48 0.60
CA GLU A 112 -8.92 -8.63 1.50
C GLU A 112 -9.88 -8.58 2.67
N LEU A 113 -10.34 -9.76 3.11
CA LEU A 113 -11.05 -9.91 4.37
C LEU A 113 -10.03 -10.10 5.50
N ILE A 114 -10.07 -9.22 6.48
CA ILE A 114 -9.23 -9.33 7.67
C ILE A 114 -10.06 -9.56 8.92
N GLN A 115 -9.50 -10.28 9.88
CA GLN A 115 -10.07 -10.41 11.24
C GLN A 115 -9.39 -9.40 12.15
N THR A 116 -10.18 -8.48 12.70
CA THR A 116 -9.74 -7.51 13.70
C THR A 116 -10.32 -7.85 15.07
N GLU A 117 -9.89 -7.15 16.11
CA GLU A 117 -10.46 -7.29 17.46
C GLU A 117 -11.96 -6.90 17.50
N GLU A 118 -12.38 -6.01 16.60
CA GLU A 118 -13.77 -5.56 16.45
C GLU A 118 -14.64 -6.48 15.56
N GLY A 119 -14.03 -7.53 14.97
CA GLY A 119 -14.68 -8.45 14.05
C GLY A 119 -14.14 -8.40 12.62
N PRO A 120 -14.82 -9.09 11.67
CA PRO A 120 -14.40 -9.11 10.28
C PRO A 120 -14.53 -7.74 9.62
N ARG A 121 -13.56 -7.39 8.77
CA ARG A 121 -13.55 -6.16 7.99
C ARG A 121 -12.97 -6.41 6.60
N ILE A 122 -13.55 -5.81 5.59
CA ILE A 122 -12.96 -5.79 4.25
C ILE A 122 -12.07 -4.56 4.15
N ILE A 123 -10.82 -4.75 3.74
CA ILE A 123 -9.94 -3.67 3.33
C ILE A 123 -9.79 -3.71 1.81
N ALA A 124 -10.12 -2.60 1.15
CA ALA A 124 -9.90 -2.40 -0.27
C ALA A 124 -8.72 -1.44 -0.44
N PHE A 125 -7.72 -1.83 -1.20
CA PHE A 125 -6.52 -1.04 -1.36
C PHE A 125 -5.92 -1.17 -2.75
N GLY A 126 -5.20 -0.15 -3.15
CA GLY A 126 -4.56 -0.07 -4.46
C GLY A 126 -3.97 1.31 -4.66
N GLY A 127 -3.34 1.53 -5.79
CA GLY A 127 -2.79 2.83 -6.06
C GLY A 127 -1.74 2.89 -7.15
N THR A 128 -0.99 3.98 -7.17
CA THR A 128 0.01 4.28 -8.20
C THR A 128 1.18 5.06 -7.61
N ARG A 129 2.16 5.32 -8.48
CA ARG A 129 3.21 6.27 -8.14
C ARG A 129 2.66 7.68 -7.88
N ALA A 130 1.55 8.08 -8.48
CA ALA A 130 1.11 9.46 -8.61
C ALA A 130 2.16 10.34 -9.34
N TYR A 131 2.09 11.65 -9.19
CA TYR A 131 3.04 12.61 -9.75
C TYR A 131 2.91 13.97 -9.08
N LEU A 132 3.88 14.87 -9.32
CA LEU A 132 3.79 16.28 -8.92
C LEU A 132 2.44 16.88 -9.31
N CYS A 133 1.84 17.63 -8.40
CA CYS A 133 0.56 18.27 -8.62
C CYS A 133 0.73 19.65 -9.29
N PRO A 134 -0.22 20.09 -10.12
CA PRO A 134 -0.22 21.45 -10.66
C PRO A 134 -0.10 22.50 -9.55
N GLY A 135 0.75 23.50 -9.78
CA GLY A 135 1.06 24.55 -8.81
C GLY A 135 2.21 24.20 -7.86
N ASP A 136 2.79 23.02 -7.96
CA ASP A 136 4.08 22.71 -7.35
C ASP A 136 5.21 23.51 -8.03
N SER A 137 6.22 23.94 -7.28
CA SER A 137 7.33 24.76 -7.80
C SER A 137 8.14 24.04 -8.87
N HIS A 138 8.14 22.72 -8.87
CA HIS A 138 8.83 21.86 -9.83
C HIS A 138 7.91 21.36 -10.96
N PHE A 139 6.63 21.71 -10.97
CA PHE A 139 5.69 21.30 -12.02
C PHE A 139 5.79 22.22 -13.22
N THR A 140 6.15 21.65 -14.37
CA THR A 140 6.21 22.36 -15.67
C THR A 140 5.09 21.84 -16.57
N PRO A 141 4.02 22.62 -16.84
CA PRO A 141 2.85 22.15 -17.59
C PRO A 141 3.17 21.48 -18.93
N GLU A 142 4.14 21.99 -19.67
CA GLU A 142 4.53 21.51 -21.00
C GLU A 142 5.07 20.08 -21.00
N THR A 143 5.71 19.66 -19.90
CA THR A 143 6.34 18.34 -19.77
C THR A 143 5.59 17.43 -18.81
N ASP A 144 4.99 17.97 -17.76
CA ASP A 144 4.49 17.21 -16.62
C ASP A 144 2.99 16.92 -16.68
N GLN A 145 2.21 17.79 -17.37
CA GLN A 145 0.75 17.63 -17.44
C GLN A 145 0.34 16.25 -17.97
N SER A 146 0.98 15.76 -19.02
CA SER A 146 0.65 14.45 -19.60
C SER A 146 0.99 13.29 -18.67
N ILE A 147 2.00 13.46 -17.81
CA ILE A 147 2.38 12.45 -16.80
C ILE A 147 1.35 12.47 -15.68
N TYR A 148 1.02 13.66 -15.19
CA TYR A 148 0.01 13.86 -14.15
C TYR A 148 -1.35 13.27 -14.55
N ASP A 149 -1.85 13.61 -15.77
CA ASP A 149 -3.12 13.10 -16.27
C ASP A 149 -3.13 11.56 -16.38
N ARG A 150 -2.02 10.98 -16.83
CA ARG A 150 -1.87 9.53 -16.89
C ARG A 150 -1.90 8.87 -15.50
N GLU A 151 -1.26 9.48 -14.51
CA GLU A 151 -1.28 8.94 -13.14
C GLU A 151 -2.66 9.13 -12.48
N LEU A 152 -3.40 10.20 -12.81
CA LEU A 152 -4.81 10.34 -12.42
C LEU A 152 -5.67 9.21 -12.99
N MET A 153 -5.57 8.94 -14.28
CA MET A 153 -6.32 7.84 -14.92
C MET A 153 -5.98 6.48 -14.29
N ARG A 154 -4.72 6.24 -13.93
CA ARG A 154 -4.29 5.01 -13.26
C ARG A 154 -4.83 4.93 -11.83
N THR A 155 -4.84 6.04 -11.12
CA THR A 155 -5.40 6.11 -9.76
C THR A 155 -6.90 5.80 -9.78
N GLU A 156 -7.63 6.39 -10.72
CA GLU A 156 -9.06 6.11 -10.91
C GLU A 156 -9.31 4.64 -11.25
N ALA A 157 -8.50 4.06 -12.16
CA ALA A 157 -8.59 2.65 -12.50
C ALA A 157 -8.37 1.74 -11.26
N ALA A 158 -7.39 2.05 -10.42
CA ALA A 158 -7.16 1.32 -9.17
C ALA A 158 -8.36 1.42 -8.21
N LEU A 159 -8.96 2.61 -8.07
CA LEU A 159 -10.14 2.83 -7.22
C LEU A 159 -11.38 2.08 -7.73
N LEU A 160 -11.57 2.02 -9.05
CA LEU A 160 -12.62 1.20 -9.66
C LEU A 160 -12.40 -0.30 -9.43
N GLU A 161 -11.15 -0.77 -9.57
CA GLU A 161 -10.80 -2.17 -9.28
C GLU A 161 -11.00 -2.50 -7.80
N MET A 162 -10.66 -1.59 -6.87
CA MET A 162 -10.94 -1.77 -5.44
C MET A 162 -12.43 -2.00 -5.17
N ASN A 163 -13.31 -1.18 -5.75
CA ASN A 163 -14.76 -1.35 -5.59
C ASN A 163 -15.22 -2.71 -6.13
N LYS A 164 -14.78 -3.06 -7.35
CA LYS A 164 -15.10 -4.36 -7.95
C LYS A 164 -14.58 -5.53 -7.13
N ALA A 165 -13.39 -5.41 -6.55
CA ALA A 165 -12.80 -6.45 -5.70
C ALA A 165 -13.61 -6.67 -4.42
N VAL A 166 -14.18 -5.61 -3.82
CA VAL A 166 -15.10 -5.73 -2.68
C VAL A 166 -16.35 -6.53 -3.05
N ASP A 167 -16.95 -6.24 -4.22
CA ASP A 167 -18.15 -6.94 -4.66
C ASP A 167 -17.87 -8.43 -4.91
N ILE A 168 -16.77 -8.75 -5.60
CA ILE A 168 -16.32 -10.14 -5.84
C ILE A 168 -16.07 -10.86 -4.52
N LEU A 169 -15.34 -10.23 -3.59
CA LEU A 169 -15.02 -10.84 -2.29
C LEU A 169 -16.28 -11.14 -1.48
N ARG A 170 -17.29 -10.27 -1.50
CA ARG A 170 -18.58 -10.51 -0.86
C ARG A 170 -19.32 -11.69 -1.49
N GLU A 171 -19.30 -11.81 -2.82
CA GLU A 171 -19.88 -12.96 -3.52
C GLU A 171 -19.17 -14.27 -3.14
N GLU A 172 -17.84 -14.28 -3.08
CA GLU A 172 -17.04 -15.44 -2.67
C GLU A 172 -17.34 -15.87 -1.24
N ILE A 173 -17.32 -14.93 -0.26
CA ILE A 173 -17.66 -15.20 1.13
C ILE A 173 -19.07 -15.78 1.25
N THR A 174 -20.03 -15.21 0.50
CA THR A 174 -21.42 -15.70 0.47
C THR A 174 -21.51 -17.13 -0.09
N ALA A 175 -20.74 -17.44 -1.13
CA ALA A 175 -20.71 -18.78 -1.72
C ALA A 175 -20.08 -19.81 -0.77
N GLU A 176 -18.97 -19.47 -0.12
CA GLU A 176 -18.32 -20.31 0.88
C GLU A 176 -19.22 -20.58 2.09
N ALA A 177 -19.87 -19.56 2.64
CA ALA A 177 -20.82 -19.71 3.74
C ALA A 177 -21.97 -20.66 3.39
N LYS A 178 -22.53 -20.60 2.18
CA LYS A 178 -23.57 -21.52 1.69
C LYS A 178 -23.07 -22.95 1.60
N VAL A 179 -21.83 -23.16 1.12
CA VAL A 179 -21.22 -24.49 1.02
C VAL A 179 -21.00 -25.09 2.40
N ASP A 180 -20.51 -24.31 3.35
CA ASP A 180 -20.27 -24.77 4.72
C ASP A 180 -21.57 -25.08 5.47
N ILE A 181 -22.60 -24.27 5.33
CA ILE A 181 -23.94 -24.57 5.85
C ILE A 181 -24.46 -25.90 5.25
N THR A 182 -24.24 -26.16 3.97
CA THR A 182 -24.67 -27.39 3.32
C THR A 182 -23.90 -28.61 3.83
N LYS A 183 -22.61 -28.48 4.11
CA LYS A 183 -21.77 -29.54 4.72
C LYS A 183 -22.18 -29.81 6.17
N LEU A 184 -22.39 -28.74 6.95
CA LEU A 184 -22.81 -28.81 8.35
C LEU A 184 -24.18 -29.46 8.52
N ASN A 185 -25.11 -29.27 7.57
CA ASN A 185 -26.40 -29.95 7.56
C ASN A 185 -26.30 -31.47 7.30
N LYS A 186 -25.14 -31.97 6.84
CA LYS A 186 -24.85 -33.41 6.62
C LYS A 186 -24.01 -34.03 7.71
N ALA A 187 -23.46 -33.24 8.63
CA ALA A 187 -22.65 -33.68 9.76
C ALA A 187 -23.39 -33.46 11.07
N ASP A 188 -23.07 -34.25 12.13
CA ASP A 188 -23.56 -34.05 13.52
C ASP A 188 -22.91 -32.78 14.14
N THR A 189 -23.31 -31.61 13.66
CA THR A 189 -22.84 -30.29 14.13
C THR A 189 -23.86 -29.65 15.07
N THR A 190 -23.38 -28.89 16.05
CA THR A 190 -24.24 -28.24 17.03
C THR A 190 -25.04 -27.10 16.38
N ASP A 191 -26.24 -26.83 16.87
CA ASP A 191 -27.09 -25.69 16.44
C ASP A 191 -26.36 -24.35 16.61
N SER A 192 -25.34 -24.28 17.46
CA SER A 192 -24.49 -23.11 17.71
C SER A 192 -23.62 -22.74 16.49
N ASP A 193 -23.02 -23.73 15.80
CA ASP A 193 -22.18 -23.49 14.63
C ASP A 193 -23.01 -23.03 13.42
N LYS A 194 -24.23 -23.57 13.28
CA LYS A 194 -25.19 -23.16 12.25
C LYS A 194 -25.70 -21.73 12.48
N ALA A 195 -25.93 -21.37 13.73
CA ALA A 195 -26.37 -20.02 14.11
C ALA A 195 -25.24 -18.99 13.86
N TYR A 196 -23.98 -19.34 14.09
CA TYR A 196 -22.85 -18.44 13.87
C TYR A 196 -22.66 -18.10 12.39
N LEU A 197 -22.67 -19.10 11.50
CA LEU A 197 -22.52 -18.89 10.04
C LEU A 197 -23.73 -18.18 9.43
N SER A 198 -24.93 -18.40 9.96
CA SER A 198 -26.16 -17.71 9.50
C SER A 198 -26.28 -16.28 10.04
N ALA A 199 -25.48 -15.92 11.06
CA ALA A 199 -25.51 -14.61 11.71
C ALA A 199 -24.51 -13.60 11.10
N ILE A 200 -23.59 -14.05 10.23
CA ILE A 200 -22.68 -13.13 9.54
C ILE A 200 -23.47 -12.42 8.45
N ASP A 201 -23.81 -11.17 8.71
CA ASP A 201 -24.40 -10.29 7.72
C ASP A 201 -23.29 -9.76 6.79
N ILE A 202 -23.04 -10.53 5.73
CA ILE A 202 -21.93 -10.32 4.78
C ILE A 202 -22.05 -8.96 4.08
N ASP A 203 -23.30 -8.53 3.83
CA ASP A 203 -23.56 -7.25 3.17
C ASP A 203 -23.18 -6.06 4.07
N ASN A 204 -23.21 -6.26 5.38
CA ASN A 204 -22.87 -5.25 6.39
C ASN A 204 -21.44 -5.37 6.94
N ILE A 205 -20.57 -6.26 6.41
CA ILE A 205 -19.15 -6.24 6.78
C ILE A 205 -18.58 -4.87 6.42
N PRO A 206 -18.01 -4.12 7.40
CA PRO A 206 -17.47 -2.79 7.14
C PRO A 206 -16.33 -2.84 6.12
N VAL A 207 -16.34 -1.90 5.17
CA VAL A 207 -15.28 -1.73 4.18
C VAL A 207 -14.43 -0.54 4.56
N ARG A 208 -13.11 -0.67 4.46
CA ARG A 208 -12.16 0.44 4.57
C ARG A 208 -11.35 0.54 3.28
N LYS A 209 -11.34 1.74 2.67
CA LYS A 209 -10.63 2.02 1.42
C LYS A 209 -9.33 2.73 1.71
N ILE A 210 -8.21 2.15 1.25
CA ILE A 210 -6.85 2.67 1.45
C ILE A 210 -6.23 2.93 0.09
N LEU A 211 -5.97 4.20 -0.22
CA LEU A 211 -5.28 4.61 -1.44
C LEU A 211 -3.78 4.71 -1.16
N LEU A 212 -2.96 4.06 -2.00
CA LEU A 212 -1.51 4.10 -1.94
C LEU A 212 -0.99 5.00 -3.06
N LEU A 213 -0.30 6.06 -2.70
CA LEU A 213 0.38 6.96 -3.63
C LEU A 213 1.84 7.08 -3.22
N HIS A 214 2.78 7.19 -4.18
CA HIS A 214 4.15 7.51 -3.79
C HIS A 214 4.31 9.02 -3.60
N TYR A 215 3.92 9.83 -4.60
CA TYR A 215 3.87 11.28 -4.43
C TYR A 215 2.69 11.71 -3.55
N PRO A 216 2.82 12.81 -2.79
CA PRO A 216 1.68 13.40 -2.08
C PRO A 216 0.51 13.72 -3.02
N PRO A 217 -0.76 13.61 -2.55
CA PRO A 217 -1.93 13.92 -3.37
C PRO A 217 -2.19 15.43 -3.52
N PHE A 218 -1.28 16.30 -3.10
CA PHE A 218 -1.39 17.76 -3.10
C PHE A 218 -0.01 18.38 -3.39
N ASN A 219 0.01 19.66 -3.79
CA ASN A 219 1.25 20.41 -4.01
C ASN A 219 1.85 20.96 -2.70
N GLU A 220 3.01 21.63 -2.80
CA GLU A 220 3.74 22.22 -1.65
C GLU A 220 2.90 23.20 -0.80
N SER A 221 1.82 23.75 -1.35
CA SER A 221 0.88 24.63 -0.65
C SER A 221 -0.30 23.87 -0.03
N ASN A 222 -0.32 22.54 -0.11
CA ASN A 222 -1.43 21.68 0.27
C ASN A 222 -2.74 22.03 -0.47
N ALA A 223 -2.64 22.55 -1.71
CA ALA A 223 -3.80 22.84 -2.52
C ALA A 223 -4.47 21.56 -3.06
N PRO A 224 -5.80 21.57 -3.26
CA PRO A 224 -6.51 20.46 -3.90
C PRO A 224 -5.91 20.09 -5.26
N SER A 225 -6.05 18.84 -5.64
CA SER A 225 -5.61 18.30 -6.92
C SER A 225 -6.62 17.28 -7.45
N GLY A 226 -6.44 16.80 -8.66
CA GLY A 226 -7.25 15.70 -9.19
C GLY A 226 -7.15 14.42 -8.34
N PHE A 227 -6.04 14.18 -7.61
CA PHE A 227 -5.94 13.05 -6.68
C PHE A 227 -6.84 13.25 -5.47
N THR A 228 -6.93 14.46 -4.92
CA THR A 228 -7.85 14.75 -3.81
C THR A 228 -9.31 14.67 -4.24
N ASP A 229 -9.63 15.07 -5.48
CA ASP A 229 -10.98 14.94 -6.06
C ASP A 229 -11.37 13.47 -6.21
N LEU A 230 -10.43 12.62 -6.62
CA LEU A 230 -10.64 11.16 -6.67
C LEU A 230 -10.84 10.57 -5.28
N MET A 231 -10.06 11.00 -4.27
CA MET A 231 -10.25 10.53 -2.89
C MET A 231 -11.66 10.82 -2.38
N GLU A 232 -12.18 12.02 -2.62
CA GLU A 232 -13.55 12.41 -2.25
C GLU A 232 -14.59 11.61 -3.05
N THR A 233 -14.45 11.56 -4.37
CA THR A 233 -15.40 10.88 -5.28
C THR A 233 -15.59 9.40 -4.93
N TYR A 234 -14.51 8.72 -4.55
CA TYR A 234 -14.51 7.29 -4.26
C TYR A 234 -14.62 6.97 -2.76
N ASN A 235 -14.80 7.98 -1.91
CA ASN A 235 -14.88 7.87 -0.45
C ASN A 235 -13.69 7.08 0.12
N VAL A 236 -12.47 7.55 -0.14
CA VAL A 236 -11.24 6.97 0.40
C VAL A 236 -11.12 7.31 1.88
N ASP A 237 -10.97 6.30 2.74
CA ASP A 237 -10.84 6.51 4.19
C ASP A 237 -9.43 6.95 4.59
N THR A 238 -8.40 6.40 3.92
CA THR A 238 -7.00 6.69 4.22
C THR A 238 -6.20 6.77 2.92
N CYS A 239 -5.41 7.82 2.76
CA CYS A 239 -4.39 7.93 1.73
C CYS A 239 -3.01 7.81 2.38
N ILE A 240 -2.22 6.85 1.93
CA ILE A 240 -0.85 6.59 2.41
C ILE A 240 0.11 7.01 1.31
N PHE A 241 1.12 7.81 1.66
CA PHE A 241 2.11 8.27 0.68
C PHE A 241 3.52 8.39 1.28
N GLY A 242 4.54 8.46 0.40
CA GLY A 242 5.95 8.60 0.73
C GLY A 242 6.59 9.84 0.12
N HIS A 243 7.77 9.67 -0.49
CA HIS A 243 8.47 10.65 -1.32
C HIS A 243 9.10 11.83 -0.60
N LEU A 244 8.57 12.29 0.52
CA LEU A 244 9.06 13.46 1.23
C LEU A 244 10.13 13.09 2.26
N HIS A 245 11.27 13.80 2.25
CA HIS A 245 12.44 13.48 3.08
C HIS A 245 12.98 14.69 3.86
N ASP A 246 12.29 15.82 3.84
CA ASP A 246 12.78 17.02 4.51
C ASP A 246 11.90 17.43 5.71
N GLN A 247 12.55 17.96 6.73
CA GLN A 247 11.91 18.36 7.99
C GLN A 247 10.88 19.49 7.85
N ILE A 248 10.95 20.28 6.77
CA ILE A 248 10.01 21.36 6.52
C ILE A 248 8.71 20.77 6.00
N SER A 249 8.81 19.86 5.01
CA SER A 249 7.67 19.15 4.46
C SER A 249 6.96 18.33 5.53
N PHE A 250 7.69 17.59 6.38
CA PHE A 250 7.11 16.80 7.47
C PHE A 250 6.18 17.60 8.41
N LYS A 251 6.54 18.87 8.68
CA LYS A 251 5.75 19.74 9.56
C LYS A 251 4.52 20.36 8.90
N ARG A 252 4.46 20.35 7.57
CA ARG A 252 3.40 21.01 6.79
C ARG A 252 2.30 20.05 6.34
N ILE A 253 2.54 18.73 6.39
CA ILE A 253 1.58 17.74 5.94
C ILE A 253 0.33 17.81 6.81
N PRO A 254 -0.85 17.99 6.19
CA PRO A 254 -2.11 17.93 6.92
C PRO A 254 -2.38 16.50 7.37
N LYS A 255 -3.10 16.34 8.47
CA LYS A 255 -3.49 15.00 8.97
C LYS A 255 -4.65 14.39 8.18
N GLU A 256 -5.42 15.24 7.53
CA GLU A 256 -6.60 14.87 6.77
C GLU A 256 -6.80 15.84 5.59
N PHE A 257 -7.47 15.36 4.56
CA PHE A 257 -7.95 16.15 3.43
C PHE A 257 -9.41 15.77 3.16
N GLY A 258 -10.34 16.70 3.38
CA GLY A 258 -11.76 16.37 3.43
C GLY A 258 -12.04 15.35 4.53
N SER A 259 -12.60 14.20 4.16
CA SER A 259 -12.84 13.06 5.07
C SER A 259 -11.72 12.01 5.06
N THR A 260 -10.72 12.16 4.19
CA THR A 260 -9.63 11.20 4.03
C THR A 260 -8.51 11.46 5.02
N LYS A 261 -8.15 10.47 5.83
CA LYS A 261 -6.95 10.51 6.68
C LYS A 261 -5.69 10.42 5.81
N LEU A 262 -4.69 11.22 6.12
CA LEU A 262 -3.41 11.27 5.41
C LEU A 262 -2.29 10.68 6.27
N GLU A 263 -1.51 9.75 5.70
CA GLU A 263 -0.39 9.10 6.38
C GLU A 263 0.88 9.15 5.51
N LEU A 264 1.84 9.95 5.95
CA LEU A 264 3.19 9.90 5.38
C LEU A 264 3.95 8.70 5.97
N VAL A 265 4.58 7.91 5.09
CA VAL A 265 5.28 6.69 5.48
C VAL A 265 6.71 6.58 4.94
N SER A 266 7.35 7.71 4.58
CA SER A 266 8.78 7.71 4.25
C SER A 266 9.60 7.18 5.43
N ALA A 267 10.55 6.30 5.17
CA ALA A 267 11.28 5.57 6.22
C ALA A 267 11.98 6.49 7.22
N ASP A 268 12.59 7.57 6.77
CA ASP A 268 13.26 8.56 7.63
C ASP A 268 12.27 9.39 8.47
N TYR A 269 11.10 9.70 7.92
CA TYR A 269 10.00 10.32 8.68
C TYR A 269 9.55 9.43 9.84
N LEU A 270 9.46 8.12 9.59
CA LEU A 270 9.06 7.11 10.58
C LEU A 270 10.20 6.69 11.52
N ASN A 271 11.36 7.34 11.45
CA ASN A 271 12.57 6.92 12.19
C ASN A 271 12.92 5.45 11.94
N PHE A 272 12.72 4.99 10.71
CA PHE A 272 13.02 3.63 10.24
C PHE A 272 12.26 2.54 10.99
N ARG A 273 10.97 2.76 11.20
CA ARG A 273 10.01 1.81 11.76
C ARG A 273 8.81 1.69 10.84
N LEU A 274 8.09 0.60 10.92
CA LEU A 274 6.84 0.45 10.19
C LEU A 274 5.72 1.23 10.87
N LYS A 275 4.87 1.85 10.09
CA LYS A 275 3.66 2.51 10.58
C LYS A 275 2.52 1.50 10.65
N GLU A 276 1.98 1.25 11.82
CA GLU A 276 0.71 0.54 11.96
C GLU A 276 -0.44 1.45 11.48
N ILE A 277 -1.20 0.98 10.52
CA ILE A 277 -2.32 1.69 9.89
C ILE A 277 -3.65 1.27 10.52
N MET A 278 -3.72 -0.02 10.85
CA MET A 278 -4.88 -0.67 11.49
C MET A 278 -4.42 -1.83 12.35
#